data_79103bdd37aa44df6edc6208da984c4a
#
_entry.id   79103bdd37aa44df6edc6208da984c4a
#
_cell.length_a   1.000
_cell.length_b   1.000
_cell.length_c   1.000
_cell.angle_alpha   90.00
_cell.angle_beta   90.00
_cell.angle_gamma   90.00
#
_symmetry.space_group_name_H-M   'P 1'
#
loop_
_entity.id
_entity.type
_entity.pdbx_description
1 polymer ?
#
loop_
_entity_poly.entity_id
_entity_poly.type
_entity_poly.pdbx_seq_one_letter_code
_entity_poly.pdbx_strand_id
1 'polypeptide(L)'
;VERRIETAIDLWSEKKLVVSGVTADGHETFDNDTIGVFKKDGKFGYYNVKTKEIVIAADYEKAKRFSQGLAAVVKNNRVGFINLKGETVIGFDYTDNKLDGSDKCVFRYGYCAIANVDGKYGVIDLTGKWVIAPEYMDAIVCKDYAIVKVKDSFNMQIDYSGHIQNGHVVDKVDILWIEKVDEYGNADFTKETKYCMYTVNGRCGLMDCNGNILTAPIYLYIKAIGTELFAATLLDDNAKVVLNGKGEVISR
;
A
#
# COMPACT_ATOMS: atom_id res chain seq x y z
N VAL A 1 16.81 14.03 -6.06
CA VAL A 1 15.37 14.36 -5.99
C VAL A 1 15.14 15.75 -6.53
N GLU A 2 15.85 16.78 -6.04
CA GLU A 2 15.73 18.15 -6.53
C GLU A 2 16.09 18.33 -8.02
N ARG A 3 17.18 17.71 -8.51
CA ARG A 3 17.53 17.74 -9.94
C ARG A 3 16.46 17.13 -10.86
N ARG A 4 15.73 16.09 -10.40
CA ARG A 4 14.60 15.53 -11.17
C ARG A 4 13.41 16.48 -11.19
N ILE A 5 13.19 17.22 -10.12
CA ILE A 5 12.11 18.21 -10.02
C ILE A 5 12.40 19.41 -10.94
N GLU A 6 13.65 19.91 -10.96
CA GLU A 6 14.06 21.01 -11.87
C GLU A 6 14.00 20.61 -13.34
N THR A 7 14.56 19.45 -13.71
CA THR A 7 14.45 18.91 -15.09
C THR A 7 12.98 18.73 -15.47
N ALA A 8 12.19 18.47 -14.49
CA ALA A 8 10.80 18.29 -14.58
C ALA A 8 10.05 19.60 -14.90
N ILE A 9 10.39 20.69 -14.23
CA ILE A 9 9.84 22.02 -14.47
C ILE A 9 10.25 22.53 -15.86
N ASP A 10 11.49 22.31 -16.27
CA ASP A 10 11.99 22.70 -17.59
C ASP A 10 11.30 21.94 -18.74
N LEU A 11 11.06 20.64 -18.56
CA LEU A 11 10.29 19.82 -19.51
C LEU A 11 8.84 20.29 -19.62
N TRP A 12 8.29 20.88 -18.57
CA TRP A 12 6.94 21.42 -18.59
C TRP A 12 6.83 22.73 -19.36
N SER A 13 7.80 23.64 -19.25
CA SER A 13 7.83 24.89 -20.03
C SER A 13 7.88 24.62 -21.54
N GLU A 14 8.42 23.45 -21.94
CA GLU A 14 8.44 22.94 -23.30
C GLU A 14 7.25 22.01 -23.65
N LYS A 15 6.17 21.96 -22.85
CA LYS A 15 5.06 21.00 -22.96
C LYS A 15 5.48 19.53 -22.71
N LYS A 16 6.60 19.29 -22.06
CA LYS A 16 7.05 17.96 -21.64
C LYS A 16 6.74 17.74 -20.18
N LEU A 17 6.46 16.51 -19.78
CA LEU A 17 5.91 16.14 -18.50
C LEU A 17 6.96 15.77 -17.46
N VAL A 18 6.60 16.11 -16.24
CA VAL A 18 7.34 15.81 -15.05
C VAL A 18 6.68 14.74 -14.23
N VAL A 19 7.45 13.76 -13.86
CA VAL A 19 7.07 12.72 -12.95
C VAL A 19 7.58 13.05 -11.57
N SER A 20 6.68 13.26 -10.59
CA SER A 20 7.08 13.12 -9.20
C SER A 20 7.41 11.65 -8.98
N GLY A 21 8.59 11.35 -8.46
CA GLY A 21 9.13 10.00 -8.33
C GLY A 21 8.24 9.06 -7.53
N VAL A 22 7.19 8.59 -8.17
CA VAL A 22 6.49 7.40 -7.74
C VAL A 22 7.28 6.25 -8.33
N THR A 23 8.11 5.65 -7.51
CA THR A 23 8.78 4.40 -7.83
C THR A 23 7.74 3.38 -8.22
N ALA A 24 8.02 2.63 -9.26
CA ALA A 24 7.24 1.46 -9.60
C ALA A 24 7.45 0.44 -8.46
N ASP A 25 6.55 0.41 -7.49
CA ASP A 25 6.42 -0.73 -6.59
C ASP A 25 5.96 -1.88 -7.48
N GLY A 26 6.77 -2.90 -7.58
CA GLY A 26 6.58 -4.04 -8.47
C GLY A 26 5.35 -4.88 -8.15
N HIS A 27 4.20 -4.25 -8.02
CA HIS A 27 2.92 -4.91 -7.86
C HIS A 27 2.43 -5.47 -9.18
N GLU A 28 2.23 -6.76 -9.24
CA GLU A 28 1.55 -7.47 -10.35
C GLU A 28 0.10 -6.99 -10.58
N THR A 29 -0.44 -6.13 -9.70
CA THR A 29 -1.82 -5.65 -9.71
C THR A 29 -2.00 -4.22 -10.21
N PHE A 30 -0.95 -3.52 -10.59
CA PHE A 30 -1.05 -2.19 -11.17
C PHE A 30 -1.32 -2.28 -12.67
N ASP A 31 -2.48 -1.80 -13.08
CA ASP A 31 -3.01 -1.96 -14.42
C ASP A 31 -2.25 -1.23 -15.52
N ASN A 32 -1.18 -0.54 -15.25
CA ASN A 32 -0.45 0.06 -16.36
C ASN A 32 0.88 0.69 -15.94
N ASP A 33 1.96 0.06 -16.32
CA ASP A 33 3.26 0.71 -16.51
C ASP A 33 3.22 1.85 -17.56
N THR A 34 2.04 2.14 -18.11
CA THR A 34 1.84 3.13 -19.15
C THR A 34 1.29 4.45 -18.63
N ILE A 35 0.70 4.50 -17.43
CA ILE A 35 0.13 5.71 -16.85
C ILE A 35 0.89 6.10 -15.58
N GLY A 36 1.58 7.23 -15.65
CA GLY A 36 2.31 7.84 -14.53
C GLY A 36 1.54 8.99 -13.90
N VAL A 37 1.85 9.28 -12.64
CA VAL A 37 1.35 10.45 -11.93
C VAL A 37 2.33 11.60 -12.11
N PHE A 38 1.85 12.82 -12.35
CA PHE A 38 2.67 14.02 -12.35
C PHE A 38 2.09 15.11 -11.44
N LYS A 39 2.94 16.07 -11.07
CA LYS A 39 2.52 17.23 -10.28
C LYS A 39 2.83 18.51 -11.03
N LYS A 40 1.85 19.43 -11.08
CA LYS A 40 1.98 20.77 -11.63
C LYS A 40 1.25 21.77 -10.75
N ASP A 41 1.86 22.90 -10.45
CA ASP A 41 1.26 24.00 -9.68
C ASP A 41 0.59 23.52 -8.37
N GLY A 42 1.21 22.52 -7.70
CA GLY A 42 0.71 21.92 -6.48
C GLY A 42 -0.39 20.87 -6.66
N LYS A 43 -0.90 20.66 -7.87
CA LYS A 43 -1.94 19.67 -8.20
C LYS A 43 -1.36 18.47 -8.94
N PHE A 44 -2.06 17.33 -8.84
CA PHE A 44 -1.69 16.07 -9.46
C PHE A 44 -2.59 15.74 -10.65
N GLY A 45 -1.98 15.13 -11.67
CA GLY A 45 -2.65 14.62 -12.87
C GLY A 45 -1.95 13.36 -13.36
N TYR A 46 -2.35 12.87 -14.53
CA TYR A 46 -1.81 11.63 -15.08
C TYR A 46 -1.36 11.81 -16.52
N TYR A 47 -0.31 11.10 -16.91
CA TYR A 47 0.29 11.15 -18.22
C TYR A 47 0.62 9.75 -18.72
N ASN A 48 0.70 9.58 -20.03
CA ASN A 48 1.18 8.36 -20.64
C ASN A 48 2.72 8.32 -20.57
N VAL A 49 3.26 7.30 -19.90
CA VAL A 49 4.71 7.15 -19.68
C VAL A 49 5.49 7.02 -21.00
N LYS A 50 4.90 6.38 -22.03
CA LYS A 50 5.54 6.15 -23.32
C LYS A 50 5.46 7.38 -24.23
N THR A 51 4.25 7.93 -24.41
CA THR A 51 4.03 9.08 -25.32
C THR A 51 4.34 10.43 -24.69
N LYS A 52 4.41 10.48 -23.34
CA LYS A 52 4.55 11.71 -22.53
C LYS A 52 3.38 12.67 -22.64
N GLU A 53 2.26 12.25 -23.22
CA GLU A 53 1.05 13.05 -23.33
C GLU A 53 0.28 13.06 -22.01
N ILE A 54 -0.31 14.22 -21.68
CA ILE A 54 -1.22 14.34 -20.54
C ILE A 54 -2.51 13.60 -20.87
N VAL A 55 -2.87 12.65 -20.02
CA VAL A 55 -4.13 11.89 -20.12
C VAL A 55 -5.20 12.54 -19.25
N ILE A 56 -4.83 12.97 -18.03
CA ILE A 56 -5.73 13.62 -17.09
C ILE A 56 -5.03 14.86 -16.54
N ALA A 57 -5.68 16.02 -16.65
CA ALA A 57 -5.14 17.29 -16.18
C ALA A 57 -4.80 17.29 -14.68
N ALA A 58 -3.90 18.20 -14.28
CA ALA A 58 -3.47 18.33 -12.88
C ALA A 58 -4.51 19.12 -12.08
N ASP A 59 -5.58 18.47 -11.66
CA ASP A 59 -6.70 19.06 -10.92
C ASP A 59 -6.84 18.55 -9.49
N TYR A 60 -6.13 17.50 -9.11
CA TYR A 60 -6.28 16.83 -7.82
C TYR A 60 -5.26 17.31 -6.79
N GLU A 61 -5.64 17.34 -5.51
CA GLU A 61 -4.78 17.71 -4.39
C GLU A 61 -3.76 16.60 -4.09
N LYS A 62 -4.19 15.35 -4.26
CA LYS A 62 -3.36 14.15 -4.16
C LYS A 62 -3.85 13.13 -5.19
N ALA A 63 -2.96 12.21 -5.59
CA ALA A 63 -3.28 11.16 -6.53
C ALA A 63 -2.44 9.91 -6.26
N LYS A 64 -3.09 8.75 -6.29
CA LYS A 64 -2.44 7.42 -6.29
C LYS A 64 -2.28 6.93 -7.72
N ARG A 65 -1.46 5.90 -7.93
CA ARG A 65 -1.38 5.19 -9.20
C ARG A 65 -2.65 4.41 -9.46
N PHE A 66 -2.90 4.14 -10.73
CA PHE A 66 -3.97 3.24 -11.14
C PHE A 66 -3.69 1.81 -10.68
N SER A 67 -4.69 1.16 -10.14
CA SER A 67 -4.71 -0.24 -9.80
C SER A 67 -6.10 -0.80 -10.09
N GLN A 68 -6.16 -1.89 -10.83
CA GLN A 68 -7.41 -2.52 -11.25
C GLN A 68 -8.39 -1.56 -11.94
N GLY A 69 -7.86 -0.66 -12.80
CA GLY A 69 -8.63 0.32 -13.57
C GLY A 69 -9.02 1.59 -12.81
N LEU A 70 -8.73 1.68 -11.52
CA LEU A 70 -9.12 2.81 -10.68
C LEU A 70 -7.89 3.45 -10.00
N ALA A 71 -7.95 4.77 -9.82
CA ALA A 71 -6.99 5.51 -9.02
C ALA A 71 -7.68 6.38 -7.98
N ALA A 72 -7.21 6.31 -6.74
CA ALA A 72 -7.65 7.24 -5.70
C ALA A 72 -7.09 8.63 -5.95
N VAL A 73 -7.95 9.62 -5.87
CA VAL A 73 -7.60 11.04 -5.99
C VAL A 73 -8.28 11.85 -4.88
N VAL A 74 -7.67 12.97 -4.51
CA VAL A 74 -8.22 13.88 -3.50
C VAL A 74 -8.70 15.17 -4.16
N LYS A 75 -9.91 15.55 -3.82
CA LYS A 75 -10.50 16.83 -4.16
C LYS A 75 -11.33 17.35 -2.98
N ASN A 76 -11.12 18.62 -2.60
CA ASN A 76 -11.77 19.23 -1.44
C ASN A 76 -11.57 18.41 -0.14
N ASN A 77 -10.34 17.92 0.10
CA ASN A 77 -9.96 17.07 1.24
C ASN A 77 -10.77 15.75 1.33
N ARG A 78 -11.32 15.27 0.22
CA ARG A 78 -12.07 14.03 0.14
C ARG A 78 -11.46 13.11 -0.91
N VAL A 79 -11.47 11.81 -0.62
CA VAL A 79 -11.01 10.77 -1.54
C VAL A 79 -12.18 10.29 -2.38
N GLY A 80 -11.97 10.21 -3.68
CA GLY A 80 -12.80 9.52 -4.65
C GLY A 80 -11.93 8.69 -5.59
N PHE A 81 -12.53 7.94 -6.48
CA PHE A 81 -11.80 7.13 -7.45
C PHE A 81 -12.23 7.47 -8.86
N ILE A 82 -11.25 7.56 -9.72
CA ILE A 82 -11.42 7.83 -11.16
C ILE A 82 -10.94 6.65 -11.99
N ASN A 83 -11.49 6.52 -13.19
CA ASN A 83 -11.01 5.59 -14.20
C ASN A 83 -9.89 6.23 -15.08
N LEU A 84 -9.36 5.45 -16.02
CA LEU A 84 -8.29 5.87 -16.95
C LEU A 84 -8.67 7.05 -17.87
N LYS A 85 -9.96 7.40 -17.96
CA LYS A 85 -10.45 8.58 -18.71
C LYS A 85 -10.56 9.83 -17.82
N GLY A 86 -10.32 9.69 -16.50
CA GLY A 86 -10.54 10.77 -15.53
C GLY A 86 -11.99 10.91 -15.07
N GLU A 87 -12.88 9.99 -15.45
CA GLU A 87 -14.26 9.98 -15.01
C GLU A 87 -14.38 9.46 -13.57
N THR A 88 -15.13 10.14 -12.72
CA THR A 88 -15.38 9.69 -11.34
C THR A 88 -16.26 8.44 -11.36
N VAL A 89 -15.72 7.33 -10.84
CA VAL A 89 -16.44 6.05 -10.70
C VAL A 89 -16.97 5.89 -9.28
N ILE A 90 -16.19 6.28 -8.27
CA ILE A 90 -16.60 6.26 -6.86
C ILE A 90 -16.49 7.69 -6.33
N GLY A 91 -17.57 8.18 -5.73
CA GLY A 91 -17.71 9.56 -5.27
C GLY A 91 -16.68 9.97 -4.21
N PHE A 92 -16.56 11.28 -3.98
CA PHE A 92 -15.64 11.86 -3.00
C PHE A 92 -16.23 11.83 -1.59
N ASP A 93 -16.54 10.63 -1.09
CA ASP A 93 -17.25 10.41 0.17
C ASP A 93 -16.34 9.89 1.30
N TYR A 94 -15.04 9.77 1.03
CA TYR A 94 -14.07 9.18 1.96
C TYR A 94 -13.08 10.21 2.47
N THR A 95 -12.41 9.90 3.60
CA THR A 95 -11.37 10.78 4.14
C THR A 95 -9.98 10.38 3.64
N ASP A 96 -9.07 11.36 3.54
CA ASP A 96 -7.70 11.16 3.04
C ASP A 96 -6.67 10.87 4.14
N ASN A 97 -7.12 10.49 5.35
CA ASN A 97 -6.29 10.37 6.56
C ASN A 97 -4.95 9.64 6.38
N LYS A 98 -4.85 8.75 5.39
CA LYS A 98 -3.64 7.95 5.14
C LYS A 98 -3.34 7.77 3.66
N LEU A 99 -3.70 8.73 2.81
CA LEU A 99 -3.39 8.61 1.39
C LEU A 99 -1.87 8.70 1.12
N ASP A 100 -1.15 9.49 1.91
CA ASP A 100 0.28 9.69 1.73
C ASP A 100 1.07 8.48 2.26
N GLY A 101 1.90 7.87 1.41
CA GLY A 101 2.87 6.84 1.78
C GLY A 101 2.30 5.51 2.29
N SER A 102 1.00 5.26 2.16
CA SER A 102 0.37 4.03 2.63
C SER A 102 -0.24 3.19 1.50
N ASP A 103 -0.47 1.91 1.77
CA ASP A 103 -1.18 0.98 0.88
C ASP A 103 -2.70 1.18 0.89
N LYS A 104 -3.18 2.15 1.65
CA LYS A 104 -4.60 2.50 1.71
C LYS A 104 -5.05 3.19 0.43
N CYS A 105 -6.32 3.08 0.13
CA CYS A 105 -6.92 3.66 -1.05
C CYS A 105 -6.35 3.13 -2.38
N VAL A 106 -5.85 1.88 -2.38
CA VAL A 106 -5.39 1.16 -3.55
C VAL A 106 -6.17 -0.14 -3.68
N PHE A 107 -6.76 -0.38 -4.83
CA PHE A 107 -7.48 -1.61 -5.10
C PHE A 107 -6.53 -2.79 -5.28
N ARG A 108 -6.83 -3.90 -4.58
CA ARG A 108 -6.15 -5.19 -4.67
C ARG A 108 -7.17 -6.30 -4.58
N TYR A 109 -7.04 -7.30 -5.43
CA TYR A 109 -7.96 -8.46 -5.43
C TYR A 109 -9.45 -8.07 -5.55
N GLY A 110 -9.76 -6.92 -6.18
CA GLY A 110 -11.13 -6.40 -6.29
C GLY A 110 -11.59 -5.55 -5.11
N TYR A 111 -10.75 -5.29 -4.10
CA TYR A 111 -11.10 -4.63 -2.85
C TYR A 111 -10.15 -3.51 -2.49
N CYS A 112 -10.63 -2.55 -1.70
CA CYS A 112 -9.84 -1.42 -1.22
C CYS A 112 -10.16 -1.11 0.25
N ALA A 113 -9.13 -1.05 1.09
CA ALA A 113 -9.25 -0.55 2.45
C ALA A 113 -9.26 0.97 2.45
N ILE A 114 -10.31 1.55 3.03
CA ILE A 114 -10.54 3.01 3.04
C ILE A 114 -11.27 3.43 4.31
N ALA A 115 -11.08 4.69 4.72
CA ALA A 115 -11.78 5.25 5.86
C ALA A 115 -13.00 6.07 5.41
N ASN A 116 -14.10 5.95 6.16
CA ASN A 116 -15.28 6.81 6.02
C ASN A 116 -14.99 8.22 6.55
N VAL A 117 -15.98 9.08 6.53
CA VAL A 117 -15.88 10.48 6.99
C VAL A 117 -15.55 10.60 8.49
N ASP A 118 -15.88 9.59 9.29
CA ASP A 118 -15.60 9.54 10.73
C ASP A 118 -14.20 8.96 11.02
N GLY A 119 -13.42 8.65 9.98
CA GLY A 119 -12.08 8.08 10.10
C GLY A 119 -12.06 6.59 10.44
N LYS A 120 -13.20 5.89 10.33
CA LYS A 120 -13.31 4.45 10.55
C LYS A 120 -13.03 3.70 9.25
N TYR A 121 -12.20 2.67 9.33
CA TYR A 121 -11.82 1.84 8.21
C TYR A 121 -12.81 0.71 7.98
N GLY A 122 -13.07 0.46 6.72
CA GLY A 122 -13.75 -0.70 6.18
C GLY A 122 -13.12 -1.10 4.86
N VAL A 123 -13.79 -1.94 4.10
CA VAL A 123 -13.36 -2.38 2.78
C VAL A 123 -14.49 -2.20 1.78
N ILE A 124 -14.19 -1.58 0.65
CA ILE A 124 -15.11 -1.41 -0.49
C ILE A 124 -14.69 -2.30 -1.65
N ASP A 125 -15.65 -2.64 -2.51
CA ASP A 125 -15.43 -3.26 -3.82
C ASP A 125 -15.18 -2.20 -4.91
N LEU A 126 -14.93 -2.64 -6.16
CA LEU A 126 -14.68 -1.77 -7.30
C LEU A 126 -15.85 -0.84 -7.68
N THR A 127 -17.05 -1.07 -7.12
CA THR A 127 -18.21 -0.21 -7.32
C THR A 127 -18.37 0.85 -6.23
N GLY A 128 -17.53 0.78 -5.18
CA GLY A 128 -17.62 1.65 -4.00
C GLY A 128 -18.57 1.14 -2.92
N LYS A 129 -19.14 -0.06 -3.09
CA LYS A 129 -19.98 -0.69 -2.07
C LYS A 129 -19.15 -1.25 -0.94
N TRP A 130 -19.55 -0.96 0.30
CA TRP A 130 -18.95 -1.58 1.48
C TRP A 130 -19.20 -3.09 1.50
N VAL A 131 -18.14 -3.88 1.48
CA VAL A 131 -18.17 -5.34 1.70
C VAL A 131 -17.80 -5.68 3.16
N ILE A 132 -17.00 -4.82 3.79
CA ILE A 132 -16.78 -4.80 5.24
C ILE A 132 -17.11 -3.40 5.73
N ALA A 133 -18.06 -3.30 6.67
CA ALA A 133 -18.54 -2.02 7.19
C ALA A 133 -17.41 -1.17 7.81
N PRO A 134 -17.45 0.17 7.71
CA PRO A 134 -16.40 1.05 8.23
C PRO A 134 -16.55 1.27 9.74
N GLU A 135 -16.13 0.27 10.53
CA GLU A 135 -16.24 0.26 11.99
C GLU A 135 -14.88 0.15 12.69
N TYR A 136 -13.81 -0.10 11.94
CA TYR A 136 -12.50 -0.50 12.44
C TYR A 136 -11.52 0.67 12.55
N MET A 137 -10.48 0.50 13.37
CA MET A 137 -9.39 1.49 13.52
C MET A 137 -8.41 1.45 12.34
N ASP A 138 -8.30 0.30 11.68
CA ASP A 138 -7.49 0.09 10.47
C ASP A 138 -7.98 -1.14 9.72
N ALA A 139 -7.62 -1.28 8.44
CA ALA A 139 -7.92 -2.45 7.62
C ALA A 139 -6.79 -2.69 6.61
N ILE A 140 -6.50 -3.96 6.33
CA ILE A 140 -5.54 -4.42 5.31
C ILE A 140 -6.27 -5.42 4.42
N VAL A 141 -6.22 -5.19 3.11
CA VAL A 141 -6.80 -6.10 2.11
C VAL A 141 -5.82 -7.24 1.85
N CYS A 142 -6.28 -8.47 2.03
CA CYS A 142 -5.64 -9.72 1.59
C CYS A 142 -6.47 -10.34 0.46
N LYS A 143 -6.02 -11.43 -0.13
CA LYS A 143 -6.68 -12.04 -1.29
C LYS A 143 -8.12 -12.49 -0.99
N ASP A 144 -8.32 -13.23 0.07
CA ASP A 144 -9.60 -13.90 0.38
C ASP A 144 -10.32 -13.31 1.60
N TYR A 145 -9.68 -12.37 2.32
CA TYR A 145 -10.20 -11.72 3.53
C TYR A 145 -9.48 -10.38 3.77
N ALA A 146 -9.97 -9.61 4.73
CA ALA A 146 -9.26 -8.47 5.27
C ALA A 146 -8.82 -8.73 6.73
N ILE A 147 -7.69 -8.15 7.11
CA ILE A 147 -7.28 -8.01 8.51
C ILE A 147 -7.77 -6.65 8.97
N VAL A 148 -8.59 -6.61 10.00
CA VAL A 148 -9.12 -5.37 10.56
C VAL A 148 -8.65 -5.15 11.99
N LYS A 149 -8.29 -3.93 12.34
CA LYS A 149 -7.87 -3.55 13.68
C LYS A 149 -9.07 -3.06 14.49
N VAL A 150 -9.42 -3.79 15.54
CA VAL A 150 -10.59 -3.47 16.42
C VAL A 150 -10.17 -2.56 17.58
N LYS A 151 -9.04 -2.87 18.22
CA LYS A 151 -8.44 -2.14 19.35
C LYS A 151 -6.92 -2.10 19.18
N ASP A 152 -6.24 -1.43 20.07
CA ASP A 152 -4.78 -1.24 19.99
C ASP A 152 -3.97 -2.55 19.87
N SER A 153 -4.47 -3.65 20.41
CA SER A 153 -3.81 -4.96 20.39
C SER A 153 -4.68 -6.09 19.83
N PHE A 154 -5.76 -5.77 19.11
CA PHE A 154 -6.67 -6.81 18.60
C PHE A 154 -7.00 -6.62 17.13
N ASN A 155 -6.56 -7.56 16.32
CA ASN A 155 -6.90 -7.66 14.91
C ASN A 155 -7.76 -8.90 14.66
N MET A 156 -8.70 -8.78 13.72
CA MET A 156 -9.54 -9.88 13.26
C MET A 156 -9.35 -10.10 11.76
N GLN A 157 -9.51 -11.33 11.33
CA GLN A 157 -9.72 -11.68 9.93
C GLN A 157 -11.21 -11.72 9.64
N ILE A 158 -11.63 -11.00 8.60
CA ILE A 158 -13.00 -10.99 8.12
C ILE A 158 -12.98 -11.29 6.63
N ASP A 159 -13.70 -12.32 6.19
CA ASP A 159 -13.86 -12.58 4.76
C ASP A 159 -14.76 -11.51 4.11
N TYR A 160 -14.75 -11.46 2.78
CA TYR A 160 -15.53 -10.47 2.05
C TYR A 160 -17.05 -10.75 2.00
N SER A 161 -17.49 -11.79 2.70
CA SER A 161 -18.91 -12.06 3.01
C SER A 161 -19.29 -11.56 4.40
N GLY A 162 -18.33 -11.02 5.17
CA GLY A 162 -18.55 -10.46 6.51
C GLY A 162 -18.38 -11.46 7.65
N HIS A 163 -17.90 -12.69 7.38
CA HIS A 163 -17.69 -13.68 8.44
C HIS A 163 -16.32 -13.51 9.08
N ILE A 164 -16.30 -13.48 10.41
CA ILE A 164 -15.08 -13.47 11.19
C ILE A 164 -14.42 -14.85 11.10
N GLN A 165 -13.19 -14.88 10.58
CA GLN A 165 -12.41 -16.11 10.41
C GLN A 165 -11.55 -16.38 11.65
N ASN A 166 -10.80 -15.39 12.10
CA ASN A 166 -9.91 -15.48 13.25
C ASN A 166 -9.78 -14.13 13.96
N GLY A 167 -9.67 -14.18 15.29
CA GLY A 167 -9.24 -13.03 16.09
C GLY A 167 -7.81 -13.28 16.61
N HIS A 168 -6.88 -12.39 16.25
CA HIS A 168 -5.52 -12.40 16.76
C HIS A 168 -5.28 -11.17 17.63
N VAL A 169 -4.76 -11.40 18.83
CA VAL A 169 -4.28 -10.30 19.68
C VAL A 169 -2.89 -9.94 19.23
N VAL A 170 -2.80 -8.91 18.39
CA VAL A 170 -1.53 -8.35 17.92
C VAL A 170 -1.57 -6.82 18.00
N ASP A 171 -0.42 -6.20 18.28
CA ASP A 171 -0.34 -4.74 18.40
C ASP A 171 -0.34 -4.07 17.02
N LYS A 172 0.33 -4.70 16.04
CA LYS A 172 0.53 -4.15 14.70
C LYS A 172 0.74 -5.24 13.66
N VAL A 173 0.34 -4.95 12.44
CA VAL A 173 0.67 -5.75 11.24
C VAL A 173 1.20 -4.80 10.17
N ASP A 174 2.39 -5.11 9.65
CA ASP A 174 3.04 -4.38 8.56
C ASP A 174 3.29 -5.33 7.38
N ILE A 175 2.88 -4.94 6.18
CA ILE A 175 3.22 -5.68 4.96
C ILE A 175 4.73 -5.56 4.73
N LEU A 176 5.38 -6.66 4.39
CA LEU A 176 6.80 -6.69 4.11
C LEU A 176 7.09 -6.39 2.64
N TRP A 177 7.92 -5.38 2.43
CA TRP A 177 8.39 -4.94 1.12
C TRP A 177 9.85 -5.32 0.92
N ILE A 178 10.21 -5.67 -0.32
CA ILE A 178 11.61 -5.84 -0.70
C ILE A 178 12.20 -4.44 -0.89
N GLU A 179 13.14 -4.09 -0.03
CA GLU A 179 13.92 -2.88 -0.12
C GLU A 179 15.08 -3.08 -1.09
N LYS A 180 15.22 -2.21 -2.08
CA LYS A 180 16.41 -2.04 -2.88
C LYS A 180 17.07 -0.72 -2.50
N VAL A 181 18.38 -0.76 -2.37
CA VAL A 181 19.19 0.44 -2.17
C VAL A 181 19.73 0.84 -3.54
N ASP A 182 19.51 2.08 -3.95
CA ASP A 182 20.08 2.63 -5.17
C ASP A 182 21.60 2.86 -5.03
N GLU A 183 22.26 3.24 -6.11
CA GLU A 183 23.70 3.54 -6.13
C GLU A 183 24.11 4.70 -5.23
N TYR A 184 23.15 5.50 -4.73
CA TYR A 184 23.35 6.63 -3.82
C TYR A 184 23.00 6.29 -2.37
N GLY A 185 22.61 5.03 -2.09
CA GLY A 185 22.25 4.57 -0.74
C GLY A 185 20.81 4.90 -0.31
N ASN A 186 19.94 5.37 -1.22
CA ASN A 186 18.54 5.62 -0.88
C ASN A 186 17.75 4.31 -0.98
N ALA A 187 16.89 4.08 0.02
CA ALA A 187 15.99 2.93 0.03
C ALA A 187 14.84 3.14 -0.97
N ASP A 188 14.64 2.16 -1.83
CA ASP A 188 13.51 2.07 -2.75
C ASP A 188 12.74 0.78 -2.48
N PHE A 189 11.48 0.89 -2.08
CA PHE A 189 10.58 -0.24 -1.82
C PHE A 189 9.96 -0.70 -3.14
N THR A 190 10.58 -1.67 -3.79
CA THR A 190 10.28 -2.01 -5.18
C THR A 190 9.28 -3.13 -5.37
N LYS A 191 9.08 -3.99 -4.37
CA LYS A 191 8.18 -5.14 -4.48
C LYS A 191 7.57 -5.51 -3.15
N GLU A 192 6.25 -5.55 -3.08
CA GLU A 192 5.52 -6.13 -1.95
C GLU A 192 5.66 -7.65 -1.95
N THR A 193 5.82 -8.22 -0.77
CA THR A 193 5.76 -9.67 -0.58
C THR A 193 4.34 -10.12 -0.24
N LYS A 194 4.10 -11.43 -0.24
CA LYS A 194 2.84 -12.03 0.27
C LYS A 194 2.94 -12.32 1.78
N TYR A 195 3.73 -11.51 2.51
CA TYR A 195 4.02 -11.73 3.92
C TYR A 195 3.94 -10.44 4.70
N CYS A 196 3.62 -10.58 5.98
CA CYS A 196 3.51 -9.48 6.93
C CYS A 196 4.38 -9.76 8.15
N MET A 197 4.94 -8.72 8.72
CA MET A 197 5.46 -8.73 10.09
C MET A 197 4.32 -8.37 11.04
N TYR A 198 4.03 -9.21 12.02
CA TYR A 198 3.13 -8.88 13.11
C TYR A 198 3.91 -8.61 14.39
N THR A 199 3.38 -7.78 15.26
CA THR A 199 3.99 -7.40 16.53
C THR A 199 3.05 -7.72 17.69
N VAL A 200 3.60 -8.32 18.75
CA VAL A 200 2.91 -8.58 20.03
C VAL A 200 3.86 -8.20 21.16
N ASN A 201 3.44 -7.25 22.01
CA ASN A 201 4.23 -6.77 23.15
C ASN A 201 5.68 -6.38 22.75
N GLY A 202 5.82 -5.64 21.63
CA GLY A 202 7.10 -5.17 21.11
C GLY A 202 7.98 -6.26 20.48
N ARG A 203 7.48 -7.48 20.28
CA ARG A 203 8.16 -8.61 19.62
C ARG A 203 7.53 -8.87 18.27
N CYS A 204 8.35 -9.19 17.29
CA CYS A 204 7.89 -9.42 15.93
C CYS A 204 7.82 -10.91 15.58
N GLY A 205 6.86 -11.26 14.74
CA GLY A 205 6.74 -12.56 14.11
C GLY A 205 6.41 -12.42 12.63
N LEU A 206 6.62 -13.47 11.86
CA LEU A 206 6.27 -13.57 10.45
C LEU A 206 4.91 -14.23 10.31
N MET A 207 4.06 -13.67 9.45
CA MET A 207 2.80 -14.27 9.00
C MET A 207 2.66 -14.11 7.49
N ASP A 208 1.88 -14.95 6.86
CA ASP A 208 1.51 -14.75 5.46
C ASP A 208 0.35 -13.74 5.32
N CYS A 209 0.09 -13.27 4.11
CA CYS A 209 -1.05 -12.38 3.84
C CYS A 209 -2.41 -13.09 3.99
N ASN A 210 -2.42 -14.42 4.22
CA ASN A 210 -3.60 -15.18 4.60
C ASN A 210 -3.82 -15.20 6.13
N GLY A 211 -2.99 -14.50 6.91
CA GLY A 211 -3.07 -14.43 8.36
C GLY A 211 -2.58 -15.68 9.07
N ASN A 212 -1.97 -16.63 8.36
CA ASN A 212 -1.35 -17.78 9.00
C ASN A 212 -0.05 -17.33 9.69
N ILE A 213 0.03 -17.55 10.98
CA ILE A 213 1.26 -17.28 11.74
C ILE A 213 2.28 -18.34 11.36
N LEU A 214 3.44 -17.88 10.85
CA LEU A 214 4.54 -18.73 10.40
C LEU A 214 5.64 -18.85 11.48
N THR A 215 5.82 -17.81 12.31
CA THR A 215 6.76 -17.85 13.43
C THR A 215 6.12 -17.30 14.70
N ALA A 216 6.58 -17.75 15.88
CA ALA A 216 6.28 -17.06 17.12
C ALA A 216 6.87 -15.63 17.12
N PRO A 217 6.35 -14.69 17.95
CA PRO A 217 6.88 -13.33 18.06
C PRO A 217 8.15 -13.30 18.92
N ILE A 218 9.26 -13.78 18.36
CA ILE A 218 10.57 -13.90 19.03
C ILE A 218 11.64 -13.01 18.43
N TYR A 219 11.30 -12.18 17.45
CA TYR A 219 12.23 -11.32 16.75
C TYR A 219 12.06 -9.86 17.20
N LEU A 220 13.16 -9.10 17.17
CA LEU A 220 13.14 -7.64 17.32
C LEU A 220 12.64 -6.96 16.04
N TYR A 221 13.00 -7.51 14.90
CA TYR A 221 12.66 -6.96 13.60
C TYR A 221 12.75 -8.04 12.52
N ILE A 222 11.90 -7.93 11.50
CA ILE A 222 11.90 -8.78 10.30
C ILE A 222 11.81 -7.87 9.08
N LYS A 223 12.66 -8.08 8.06
CA LYS A 223 12.58 -7.40 6.77
C LYS A 223 12.68 -8.39 5.62
N ALA A 224 11.97 -8.11 4.54
CA ALA A 224 12.12 -8.91 3.33
C ALA A 224 13.44 -8.58 2.62
N ILE A 225 14.17 -9.63 2.24
CA ILE A 225 15.37 -9.58 1.40
C ILE A 225 15.17 -10.30 0.07
N GLY A 226 14.01 -10.92 -0.12
CA GLY A 226 13.53 -11.60 -1.30
C GLY A 226 12.04 -11.89 -1.19
N THR A 227 11.42 -12.45 -2.23
CA THR A 227 9.97 -12.73 -2.24
C THR A 227 9.52 -13.71 -1.16
N GLU A 228 10.41 -14.65 -0.76
CA GLU A 228 10.19 -15.66 0.26
C GLU A 228 11.41 -15.80 1.19
N LEU A 229 12.21 -14.74 1.31
CA LEU A 229 13.40 -14.69 2.17
C LEU A 229 13.34 -13.45 3.05
N PHE A 230 13.60 -13.63 4.34
CA PHE A 230 13.50 -12.58 5.33
C PHE A 230 14.72 -12.57 6.25
N ALA A 231 15.34 -11.41 6.41
CA ALA A 231 16.32 -11.19 7.44
C ALA A 231 15.61 -10.83 8.74
N ALA A 232 15.92 -11.53 9.81
CA ALA A 232 15.33 -11.31 11.13
C ALA A 232 16.44 -11.20 12.19
N THR A 233 16.15 -10.47 13.27
CA THR A 233 17.03 -10.34 14.43
C THR A 233 16.34 -10.96 15.63
N LEU A 234 16.95 -11.98 16.22
CA LEU A 234 16.44 -12.63 17.43
C LEU A 234 16.46 -11.68 18.63
N LEU A 235 15.46 -11.80 19.49
CA LEU A 235 15.34 -10.97 20.70
C LEU A 235 16.40 -11.33 21.76
N ASP A 236 16.68 -12.60 21.93
CA ASP A 236 17.44 -13.09 23.08
C ASP A 236 18.94 -12.80 22.99
N ASP A 237 19.53 -12.91 21.80
CA ASP A 237 20.99 -12.77 21.59
C ASP A 237 21.37 -11.77 20.50
N ASN A 238 20.40 -11.05 19.92
CA ASN A 238 20.57 -10.16 18.78
C ASN A 238 21.18 -10.86 17.53
N ALA A 239 21.17 -12.20 17.48
CA ALA A 239 21.66 -12.93 16.34
C ALA A 239 20.80 -12.63 15.10
N LYS A 240 21.49 -12.46 13.97
CA LYS A 240 20.82 -12.30 12.67
C LYS A 240 20.59 -13.67 12.06
N VAL A 241 19.38 -13.91 11.62
CA VAL A 241 18.97 -15.15 10.97
C VAL A 241 18.27 -14.83 9.64
N VAL A 242 18.25 -15.81 8.74
CA VAL A 242 17.48 -15.77 7.52
C VAL A 242 16.34 -16.79 7.64
N LEU A 243 15.12 -16.31 7.38
CA LEU A 243 13.91 -17.13 7.35
C LEU A 243 13.48 -17.36 5.90
N ASN A 244 12.93 -18.54 5.63
CA ASN A 244 12.24 -18.83 4.38
C ASN A 244 10.74 -18.47 4.48
N GLY A 245 9.99 -18.62 3.37
CA GLY A 245 8.56 -18.37 3.31
C GLY A 245 7.68 -19.29 4.16
N LYS A 246 8.27 -20.30 4.83
CA LYS A 246 7.58 -21.15 5.83
C LYS A 246 7.88 -20.72 7.27
N GLY A 247 8.71 -19.67 7.45
CA GLY A 247 9.16 -19.24 8.78
C GLY A 247 10.30 -20.07 9.37
N GLU A 248 10.92 -20.96 8.58
CA GLU A 248 12.05 -21.80 9.03
C GLU A 248 13.36 -21.01 8.93
N VAL A 249 14.22 -21.13 9.95
CA VAL A 249 15.57 -20.55 9.92
C VAL A 249 16.45 -21.37 8.98
N ILE A 250 16.94 -20.76 7.92
CA ILE A 250 17.80 -21.40 6.91
C ILE A 250 19.25 -20.95 6.97
N SER A 251 19.55 -19.87 7.70
CA SER A 251 20.93 -19.39 7.96
C SER A 251 20.96 -18.58 9.26
N ARG A 252 22.09 -18.67 9.93
CA ARG A 252 22.49 -17.84 11.08
C ARG A 252 23.76 -17.08 10.77
#